data_a6cd7fbe0f5d3f2a332ae995faccc8bb
#
_entry.id   a6cd7fbe0f5d3f2a332ae995faccc8bb
#
_cell.length_a   1.000
_cell.length_b   1.000
_cell.length_c   1.000
_cell.angle_alpha   90.00
_cell.angle_beta   90.00
_cell.angle_gamma   90.00
#
_symmetry.space_group_name_H-M   'P 1'
#
loop_
_entity.id
_entity.type
_entity.pdbx_description
1 polymer ?
#
loop_
_entity_poly.entity_id
_entity_poly.type
_entity_poly.pdbx_seq_one_letter_code
_entity_poly.pdbx_strand_id
1 'polypeptide(L)'
;MLISINAYIPFARPLVYATYRDKLTELVPYMSKVRQIQLKSSQKQDGLLYLVHDWYGGANVPALARAFLSEDLLNWTEESIWNNSEYTTSWHIKTHVFTEAVHCTGKNHFLEDDKGTLIQSRGELIIDPQQIKGTPQQLTVAIARIVENSLGKQIPPNFQQMSQGVCHYLKKEQEIAN
;
A
#
# COMPACT_ATOMS: atom_id res chain seq x y z
N MET A 1 11.83 1.98 -9.93
CA MET A 1 12.15 0.82 -9.06
C MET A 1 11.07 -0.25 -9.24
N LEU A 2 11.47 -1.53 -9.42
CA LEU A 2 10.50 -2.64 -9.44
C LEU A 2 10.13 -3.06 -8.02
N ILE A 3 8.86 -3.36 -7.82
CA ILE A 3 8.29 -3.89 -6.58
C ILE A 3 8.00 -5.37 -6.81
N SER A 4 8.62 -6.24 -6.01
CA SER A 4 8.40 -7.69 -6.04
C SER A 4 8.44 -8.23 -4.63
N ILE A 5 7.26 -8.48 -4.05
CA ILE A 5 7.10 -8.87 -2.66
C ILE A 5 6.19 -10.10 -2.61
N ASN A 6 6.51 -11.03 -1.73
CA ASN A 6 5.66 -12.17 -1.42
C ASN A 6 5.36 -12.18 0.08
N ALA A 7 4.14 -12.56 0.44
CA ALA A 7 3.74 -12.84 1.81
C ALA A 7 2.94 -14.14 1.85
N TYR A 8 3.10 -14.90 2.93
CA TYR A 8 2.35 -16.11 3.17
C TYR A 8 1.49 -15.97 4.42
N ILE A 9 0.23 -16.37 4.33
CA ILE A 9 -0.73 -16.33 5.42
C ILE A 9 -1.38 -17.71 5.55
N PRO A 10 -1.29 -18.39 6.74
CA PRO A 10 -1.76 -19.75 6.92
C PRO A 10 -3.29 -19.81 7.12
N PHE A 11 -4.03 -19.25 6.19
CA PHE A 11 -5.49 -19.22 6.14
C PHE A 11 -5.98 -19.37 4.71
N ALA A 12 -7.19 -19.87 4.53
CA ALA A 12 -7.81 -20.09 3.23
C ALA A 12 -7.90 -18.77 2.42
N ARG A 13 -7.60 -18.85 1.13
CA ARG A 13 -7.57 -17.73 0.20
C ARG A 13 -8.79 -16.82 0.25
N PRO A 14 -10.04 -17.32 0.28
CA PRO A 14 -11.21 -16.43 0.33
C PRO A 14 -11.24 -15.56 1.59
N LEU A 15 -10.83 -16.11 2.76
CA LEU A 15 -10.77 -15.35 4.02
C LEU A 15 -9.69 -14.29 3.98
N VAL A 16 -8.48 -14.65 3.53
CA VAL A 16 -7.36 -13.71 3.41
C VAL A 16 -7.73 -12.58 2.45
N TYR A 17 -8.25 -12.90 1.28
CA TYR A 17 -8.65 -11.93 0.27
C TYR A 17 -9.73 -10.97 0.78
N ALA A 18 -10.79 -11.51 1.42
CA ALA A 18 -11.87 -10.70 1.98
C ALA A 18 -11.37 -9.80 3.12
N THR A 19 -10.47 -10.29 3.98
CA THR A 19 -9.90 -9.49 5.07
C THR A 19 -9.08 -8.31 4.54
N TYR A 20 -8.24 -8.53 3.55
CA TYR A 20 -7.49 -7.44 2.89
C TYR A 20 -8.42 -6.40 2.26
N ARG A 21 -9.50 -6.85 1.63
CA ARG A 21 -10.43 -5.98 0.92
C ARG A 21 -11.35 -5.19 1.87
N ASP A 22 -11.91 -5.89 2.88
CA ASP A 22 -13.05 -5.37 3.64
C ASP A 22 -12.65 -4.87 5.05
N LYS A 23 -11.46 -5.29 5.57
CA LYS A 23 -11.02 -5.02 6.94
C LYS A 23 -9.77 -4.14 7.04
N LEU A 24 -9.40 -3.49 5.94
CA LEU A 24 -8.16 -2.73 5.84
C LEU A 24 -8.00 -1.68 6.96
N THR A 25 -9.07 -0.96 7.32
CA THR A 25 -9.06 0.04 8.40
C THR A 25 -8.83 -0.59 9.78
N GLU A 26 -9.26 -1.84 9.98
CA GLU A 26 -9.09 -2.58 11.23
C GLU A 26 -7.66 -3.13 11.40
N LEU A 27 -6.85 -3.12 10.33
CA LEU A 27 -5.47 -3.57 10.35
C LEU A 27 -4.48 -2.49 10.81
N VAL A 28 -4.90 -1.23 10.91
CA VAL A 28 -4.05 -0.10 11.32
C VAL A 28 -3.27 -0.35 12.62
N PRO A 29 -3.84 -0.95 13.69
CA PRO A 29 -3.10 -1.23 14.92
C PRO A 29 -1.86 -2.13 14.75
N TYR A 30 -1.82 -2.89 13.67
CA TYR A 30 -0.69 -3.78 13.34
C TYR A 30 0.36 -3.13 12.43
N MET A 31 0.15 -1.87 12.02
CA MET A 31 0.99 -1.16 11.05
C MET A 31 1.71 0.01 11.70
N SER A 32 2.93 -0.21 12.18
CA SER A 32 3.68 0.79 12.98
C SER A 32 3.94 2.13 12.29
N LYS A 33 3.86 2.16 10.96
CA LYS A 33 4.12 3.35 10.13
C LYS A 33 2.86 3.97 9.52
N VAL A 34 1.69 3.47 9.89
CA VAL A 34 0.40 3.99 9.44
C VAL A 34 -0.39 4.43 10.66
N ARG A 35 -0.84 5.68 10.66
CA ARG A 35 -1.65 6.25 11.74
C ARG A 35 -3.14 6.01 11.52
N GLN A 36 -3.56 6.09 10.27
CA GLN A 36 -4.97 6.00 9.90
C GLN A 36 -5.12 5.55 8.45
N ILE A 37 -6.18 4.81 8.17
CA ILE A 37 -6.67 4.53 6.83
C ILE A 37 -8.15 4.93 6.81
N GLN A 38 -8.57 5.66 5.79
CA GLN A 38 -9.95 6.12 5.64
C GLN A 38 -10.50 5.70 4.29
N LEU A 39 -11.60 4.95 4.28
CA LEU A 39 -12.34 4.66 3.06
C LEU A 39 -13.04 5.93 2.56
N LYS A 40 -12.72 6.36 1.35
CA LYS A 40 -13.29 7.55 0.70
C LYS A 40 -14.44 7.19 -0.22
N SER A 41 -14.28 6.12 -0.98
CA SER A 41 -15.34 5.65 -1.87
C SER A 41 -15.28 4.14 -2.08
N SER A 42 -16.44 3.55 -2.33
CA SER A 42 -16.62 2.15 -2.68
C SER A 42 -17.68 2.05 -3.76
N GLN A 43 -17.35 1.47 -4.90
CA GLN A 43 -18.26 1.33 -6.04
C GLN A 43 -18.12 -0.05 -6.67
N LYS A 44 -19.25 -0.71 -6.94
CA LYS A 44 -19.28 -1.95 -7.74
C LYS A 44 -19.67 -1.63 -9.15
N GLN A 45 -18.91 -2.10 -10.12
CA GLN A 45 -19.18 -1.96 -11.55
C GLN A 45 -18.65 -3.17 -12.29
N ASP A 46 -19.43 -3.74 -13.19
CA ASP A 46 -19.06 -4.85 -14.08
C ASP A 46 -18.42 -6.07 -13.36
N GLY A 47 -18.91 -6.37 -12.15
CA GLY A 47 -18.38 -7.46 -11.33
C GLY A 47 -17.10 -7.15 -10.56
N LEU A 48 -16.54 -5.96 -10.74
CA LEU A 48 -15.38 -5.46 -10.03
C LEU A 48 -15.79 -4.54 -8.86
N LEU A 49 -14.94 -4.47 -7.83
CA LEU A 49 -15.08 -3.54 -6.73
C LEU A 49 -13.95 -2.51 -6.78
N TYR A 50 -14.33 -1.24 -6.90
CA TYR A 50 -13.43 -0.08 -6.90
C TYR A 50 -13.43 0.51 -5.49
N LEU A 51 -12.27 0.61 -4.88
CA LEU A 51 -12.09 1.23 -3.56
C LEU A 51 -11.08 2.37 -3.65
N VAL A 52 -11.36 3.43 -2.92
CA VAL A 52 -10.42 4.54 -2.72
C VAL A 52 -10.19 4.72 -1.24
N HIS A 53 -8.95 4.63 -0.81
CA HIS A 53 -8.54 4.84 0.57
C HIS A 53 -7.52 5.96 0.67
N ASP A 54 -7.71 6.85 1.65
CA ASP A 54 -6.66 7.76 2.08
C ASP A 54 -5.87 7.11 3.22
N TRP A 55 -4.56 7.16 3.09
CA TRP A 55 -3.59 6.63 4.03
C TRP A 55 -2.79 7.76 4.66
N TYR A 56 -2.70 7.74 5.97
CA TYR A 56 -1.98 8.73 6.76
C TYR A 56 -0.79 8.06 7.44
N GLY A 57 0.41 8.36 6.96
CA GLY A 57 1.65 7.83 7.49
C GLY A 57 1.99 8.39 8.86
N GLY A 58 2.73 7.61 9.64
CA GLY A 58 3.20 7.96 10.99
C GLY A 58 4.71 7.88 11.17
N ALA A 59 5.47 7.62 10.10
CA ALA A 59 6.91 7.47 10.18
C ALA A 59 7.61 8.80 10.51
N ASN A 60 8.70 8.73 11.29
CA ASN A 60 9.58 9.88 11.49
C ASN A 60 10.31 10.18 10.18
N VAL A 61 10.00 11.33 9.59
CA VAL A 61 10.80 11.87 8.48
C VAL A 61 12.18 12.27 9.04
N PRO A 62 13.30 11.80 8.45
CA PRO A 62 14.63 12.24 8.88
C PRO A 62 14.74 13.76 8.89
N ALA A 63 15.42 14.34 9.91
CA ALA A 63 15.50 15.79 10.09
C ALA A 63 16.00 16.55 8.85
N LEU A 64 16.93 15.94 8.09
CA LEU A 64 17.44 16.49 6.84
C LEU A 64 16.36 16.52 5.74
N ALA A 65 15.46 15.55 5.73
CA ALA A 65 14.38 15.46 4.76
C ALA A 65 13.21 16.40 5.13
N ARG A 66 12.98 16.70 6.41
CA ARG A 66 11.93 17.65 6.87
C ARG A 66 12.10 19.07 6.32
N ALA A 67 13.33 19.46 6.00
CA ALA A 67 13.59 20.79 5.40
C ALA A 67 12.99 20.92 3.99
N PHE A 68 12.74 19.79 3.30
CA PHE A 68 12.28 19.74 1.90
C PHE A 68 11.01 18.94 1.70
N LEU A 69 10.63 18.08 2.68
CA LEU A 69 9.51 17.15 2.58
C LEU A 69 8.55 17.44 3.74
N SER A 70 7.35 17.90 3.42
CA SER A 70 6.28 18.03 4.40
C SER A 70 5.84 16.64 4.91
N GLU A 71 5.17 16.60 6.06
CA GLU A 71 4.54 15.36 6.56
C GLU A 71 3.53 14.77 5.56
N ASP A 72 3.00 15.61 4.66
CA ASP A 72 2.08 15.20 3.60
C ASP A 72 2.71 14.25 2.59
N LEU A 73 4.04 14.17 2.48
CA LEU A 73 4.71 13.16 1.65
C LEU A 73 4.45 11.74 2.18
N LEU A 74 4.12 11.61 3.46
CA LEU A 74 3.78 10.34 4.09
C LEU A 74 2.29 10.00 3.93
N ASN A 75 1.52 10.88 3.33
CA ASN A 75 0.10 10.66 3.06
C ASN A 75 -0.08 10.36 1.57
N TRP A 76 -0.93 9.38 1.30
CA TRP A 76 -1.24 8.99 -0.08
C TRP A 76 -2.68 8.52 -0.19
N THR A 77 -3.19 8.57 -1.40
CA THR A 77 -4.45 7.95 -1.79
C THR A 77 -4.16 6.67 -2.56
N GLU A 78 -4.76 5.57 -2.17
CA GLU A 78 -4.73 4.30 -2.90
C GLU A 78 -6.06 4.11 -3.62
N GLU A 79 -6.00 3.98 -4.92
CA GLU A 79 -7.10 3.53 -5.77
C GLU A 79 -6.89 2.04 -6.08
N SER A 80 -7.83 1.19 -5.72
CA SER A 80 -7.71 -0.25 -5.94
C SER A 80 -8.92 -0.84 -6.63
N ILE A 81 -8.68 -1.81 -7.52
CA ILE A 81 -9.69 -2.54 -8.28
C ILE A 81 -9.58 -4.01 -7.89
N TRP A 82 -10.62 -4.54 -7.28
CA TRP A 82 -10.70 -5.88 -6.76
C TRP A 82 -11.52 -6.78 -7.69
N ASN A 83 -10.91 -7.90 -8.13
CA ASN A 83 -11.56 -8.92 -8.94
C ASN A 83 -11.74 -10.20 -8.11
N ASN A 84 -12.99 -10.45 -7.67
CA ASN A 84 -13.31 -11.58 -6.82
C ASN A 84 -13.19 -12.93 -7.54
N SER A 85 -13.41 -12.96 -8.86
CA SER A 85 -13.34 -14.20 -9.64
C SER A 85 -11.91 -14.69 -9.83
N GLU A 86 -10.94 -13.76 -9.89
CA GLU A 86 -9.53 -14.06 -10.08
C GLU A 86 -8.72 -14.02 -8.78
N TYR A 87 -9.30 -13.53 -7.68
CA TYR A 87 -8.58 -13.24 -6.44
C TYR A 87 -7.37 -12.33 -6.68
N THR A 88 -7.61 -11.22 -7.39
CA THR A 88 -6.59 -10.22 -7.68
C THR A 88 -7.04 -8.83 -7.26
N THR A 89 -6.07 -7.93 -7.02
CA THR A 89 -6.32 -6.50 -6.91
C THR A 89 -5.24 -5.73 -7.63
N SER A 90 -5.64 -4.82 -8.51
CA SER A 90 -4.75 -3.81 -9.09
C SER A 90 -4.81 -2.57 -8.20
N TRP A 91 -3.67 -1.92 -7.98
CA TRP A 91 -3.59 -0.74 -7.14
C TRP A 91 -2.78 0.36 -7.79
N HIS A 92 -3.16 1.60 -7.49
CA HIS A 92 -2.47 2.82 -7.89
C HIS A 92 -2.36 3.73 -6.67
N ILE A 93 -1.14 4.14 -6.35
CA ILE A 93 -0.83 5.02 -5.22
C ILE A 93 -0.54 6.43 -5.76
N LYS A 94 -1.29 7.41 -5.26
CA LYS A 94 -1.13 8.83 -5.54
C LYS A 94 -0.63 9.53 -4.28
N THR A 95 0.59 10.01 -4.28
CA THR A 95 1.12 10.81 -3.17
C THR A 95 0.46 12.19 -3.13
N HIS A 96 0.28 12.76 -1.94
CA HIS A 96 -0.30 14.10 -1.80
C HIS A 96 0.70 15.23 -2.12
N VAL A 97 1.99 14.89 -2.15
CA VAL A 97 3.08 15.81 -2.56
C VAL A 97 3.79 15.20 -3.76
N PHE A 98 4.16 16.00 -4.72
CA PHE A 98 4.77 15.56 -5.99
C PHE A 98 3.88 14.57 -6.79
N THR A 99 2.58 14.78 -6.74
CA THR A 99 1.56 13.87 -7.33
C THR A 99 1.85 13.55 -8.79
N GLU A 100 2.25 14.55 -9.58
CA GLU A 100 2.57 14.38 -11.00
C GLU A 100 3.93 13.69 -11.25
N ALA A 101 4.81 13.72 -10.25
CA ALA A 101 6.15 13.16 -10.36
C ALA A 101 6.22 11.70 -9.91
N VAL A 102 5.29 11.24 -9.05
CA VAL A 102 5.31 9.91 -8.46
C VAL A 102 4.28 9.02 -9.13
N HIS A 103 4.74 7.97 -9.80
CA HIS A 103 3.90 6.94 -10.40
C HIS A 103 4.18 5.61 -9.69
N CYS A 104 3.19 5.11 -8.93
CA CYS A 104 3.32 3.86 -8.19
C CYS A 104 2.10 2.99 -8.42
N THR A 105 2.29 1.90 -9.17
CA THR A 105 1.21 1.00 -9.58
C THR A 105 1.61 -0.45 -9.44
N GLY A 106 0.63 -1.33 -9.32
CA GLY A 106 0.89 -2.75 -9.32
C GLY A 106 -0.34 -3.63 -9.19
N LYS A 107 -0.08 -4.91 -9.02
CA LYS A 107 -1.11 -5.94 -8.88
C LYS A 107 -0.72 -6.95 -7.80
N ASN A 108 -1.69 -7.34 -6.98
CA ASN A 108 -1.56 -8.45 -6.06
C ASN A 108 -2.34 -9.65 -6.60
N HIS A 109 -1.73 -10.83 -6.53
CA HIS A 109 -2.36 -12.11 -6.78
C HIS A 109 -2.42 -12.89 -5.47
N PHE A 110 -3.60 -13.35 -5.11
CA PHE A 110 -3.82 -14.22 -3.96
C PHE A 110 -3.92 -15.66 -4.48
N LEU A 111 -2.87 -16.41 -4.26
CA LEU A 111 -2.74 -17.78 -4.77
C LEU A 111 -3.04 -18.77 -3.65
N GLU A 112 -3.77 -19.83 -3.99
CA GLU A 112 -4.00 -20.93 -3.07
C GLU A 112 -2.73 -21.77 -2.95
N ASP A 113 -2.41 -22.14 -1.71
CA ASP A 113 -1.29 -23.00 -1.36
C ASP A 113 -1.80 -24.08 -0.41
N ASP A 114 -1.15 -25.24 -0.36
CA ASP A 114 -1.58 -26.42 0.43
C ASP A 114 -1.89 -26.11 1.90
N LYS A 115 -1.26 -25.10 2.47
CA LYS A 115 -1.38 -24.72 3.89
C LYS A 115 -1.94 -23.32 4.12
N GLY A 116 -2.31 -22.60 3.06
CA GLY A 116 -2.80 -21.23 3.21
C GLY A 116 -2.84 -20.44 1.92
N THR A 117 -2.44 -19.17 1.99
CA THR A 117 -2.48 -18.23 0.87
C THR A 117 -1.10 -17.60 0.66
N LEU A 118 -0.57 -17.72 -0.55
CA LEU A 118 0.57 -16.96 -1.02
C LEU A 118 0.08 -15.69 -1.71
N ILE A 119 0.50 -14.53 -1.22
CA ILE A 119 0.21 -13.25 -1.85
C ILE A 119 1.46 -12.79 -2.60
N GLN A 120 1.32 -12.56 -3.90
CA GLN A 120 2.36 -12.02 -4.75
C GLN A 120 2.01 -10.60 -5.16
N SER A 121 2.77 -9.61 -4.67
CA SER A 121 2.67 -8.21 -5.09
C SER A 121 3.75 -7.90 -6.12
N ARG A 122 3.34 -7.39 -7.27
CA ARG A 122 4.21 -6.98 -8.37
C ARG A 122 3.81 -5.61 -8.84
N GLY A 123 4.78 -4.72 -9.02
CA GLY A 123 4.50 -3.36 -9.43
C GLY A 123 5.76 -2.57 -9.71
N GLU A 124 5.59 -1.27 -9.86
CA GLU A 124 6.68 -0.34 -10.09
C GLU A 124 6.45 1.00 -9.41
N LEU A 125 7.54 1.62 -9.02
CA LEU A 125 7.62 3.00 -8.56
C LEU A 125 8.55 3.75 -9.51
N ILE A 126 8.02 4.79 -10.16
CA ILE A 126 8.76 5.70 -11.05
C ILE A 126 8.65 7.10 -10.49
N ILE A 127 9.77 7.81 -10.37
CA ILE A 127 9.82 9.22 -10.01
C ILE A 127 10.34 9.99 -11.22
N ASP A 128 9.51 10.89 -11.76
CA ASP A 128 9.91 11.80 -12.85
C ASP A 128 10.47 13.10 -12.28
N PRO A 129 11.80 13.34 -12.38
CA PRO A 129 12.40 14.57 -11.86
C PRO A 129 11.87 15.84 -12.55
N GLN A 130 11.40 15.75 -13.80
CA GLN A 130 10.92 16.89 -14.57
C GLN A 130 9.56 17.41 -14.07
N GLN A 131 8.80 16.55 -13.38
CA GLN A 131 7.49 16.89 -12.80
C GLN A 131 7.57 17.37 -11.35
N ILE A 132 8.77 17.45 -10.74
CA ILE A 132 8.96 18.01 -9.40
C ILE A 132 8.88 19.52 -9.47
N LYS A 133 7.70 20.08 -9.17
CA LYS A 133 7.44 21.53 -9.19
C LYS A 133 7.87 22.20 -7.89
N GLY A 134 8.16 23.51 -7.96
CA GLY A 134 8.51 24.32 -6.79
C GLY A 134 9.96 24.15 -6.31
N THR A 135 10.79 23.46 -7.09
CA THR A 135 12.19 23.16 -6.78
C THR A 135 13.11 23.67 -7.91
N PRO A 136 14.29 24.24 -7.61
CA PRO A 136 15.28 24.56 -8.63
C PRO A 136 15.64 23.33 -9.47
N GLN A 137 15.68 23.47 -10.79
CA GLN A 137 15.88 22.37 -11.73
C GLN A 137 17.17 21.55 -11.45
N GLN A 138 18.20 22.19 -10.91
CA GLN A 138 19.47 21.53 -10.54
C GLN A 138 19.31 20.54 -9.38
N LEU A 139 18.25 20.67 -8.57
CA LEU A 139 17.99 19.84 -7.39
C LEU A 139 16.96 18.74 -7.64
N THR A 140 16.20 18.79 -8.74
CA THR A 140 15.09 17.86 -8.99
C THR A 140 15.54 16.39 -9.04
N VAL A 141 16.68 16.10 -9.67
CA VAL A 141 17.25 14.74 -9.73
C VAL A 141 17.65 14.23 -8.36
N ALA A 142 18.25 15.08 -7.52
CA ALA A 142 18.64 14.70 -6.16
C ALA A 142 17.39 14.43 -5.30
N ILE A 143 16.36 15.28 -5.40
CA ILE A 143 15.09 15.10 -4.70
C ILE A 143 14.38 13.84 -5.18
N ALA A 144 14.31 13.60 -6.48
CA ALA A 144 13.72 12.37 -7.03
C ALA A 144 14.35 11.11 -6.42
N ARG A 145 15.68 11.07 -6.32
CA ARG A 145 16.40 9.95 -5.68
C ARG A 145 16.08 9.81 -4.20
N ILE A 146 15.96 10.93 -3.47
CA ILE A 146 15.59 10.90 -2.04
C ILE A 146 14.17 10.34 -1.88
N VAL A 147 13.21 10.81 -2.70
CA VAL A 147 11.83 10.36 -2.69
C VAL A 147 11.75 8.87 -3.05
N GLU A 148 12.41 8.43 -4.13
CA GLU A 148 12.45 7.03 -4.55
C GLU A 148 13.02 6.13 -3.45
N ASN A 149 14.15 6.50 -2.86
CA ASN A 149 14.76 5.75 -1.77
C ASN A 149 13.87 5.71 -0.52
N SER A 150 13.20 6.82 -0.19
CA SER A 150 12.32 6.91 0.98
C SER A 150 11.09 6.02 0.80
N LEU A 151 10.38 6.15 -0.32
CA LEU A 151 9.19 5.36 -0.61
C LEU A 151 9.53 3.88 -0.81
N GLY A 152 10.59 3.59 -1.58
CA GLY A 152 11.03 2.23 -1.86
C GLY A 152 11.41 1.43 -0.62
N LYS A 153 12.00 2.09 0.40
CA LYS A 153 12.31 1.45 1.68
C LYS A 153 11.09 1.21 2.57
N GLN A 154 9.96 1.86 2.30
CA GLN A 154 8.75 1.72 3.11
C GLN A 154 7.76 0.71 2.55
N ILE A 155 7.70 0.54 1.23
CA ILE A 155 6.73 -0.35 0.57
C ILE A 155 6.83 -1.80 1.07
N PRO A 156 7.99 -2.49 1.05
CA PRO A 156 8.07 -3.87 1.49
C PRO A 156 7.72 -4.08 2.97
N PRO A 157 8.25 -3.28 3.93
CA PRO A 157 7.88 -3.45 5.33
C PRO A 157 6.40 -3.19 5.60
N ASN A 158 5.78 -2.20 4.94
CA ASN A 158 4.36 -1.92 5.11
C ASN A 158 3.50 -3.09 4.61
N PHE A 159 3.85 -3.68 3.46
CA PHE A 159 3.17 -4.86 2.94
C PHE A 159 3.30 -6.06 3.88
N GLN A 160 4.49 -6.30 4.46
CA GLN A 160 4.72 -7.37 5.41
C GLN A 160 3.92 -7.16 6.71
N GLN A 161 3.90 -5.92 7.24
CA GLN A 161 3.12 -5.59 8.44
C GLN A 161 1.61 -5.75 8.20
N MET A 162 1.11 -5.33 7.05
CA MET A 162 -0.27 -5.53 6.66
C MET A 162 -0.62 -7.02 6.59
N SER A 163 0.26 -7.84 6.00
CA SER A 163 0.08 -9.30 5.93
C SER A 163 0.09 -9.95 7.31
N GLN A 164 0.96 -9.52 8.20
CA GLN A 164 0.97 -9.95 9.60
C GLN A 164 -0.31 -9.52 10.33
N GLY A 165 -0.79 -8.30 10.07
CA GLY A 165 -2.05 -7.79 10.61
C GLY A 165 -3.23 -8.64 10.21
N VAL A 166 -3.33 -9.03 8.94
CA VAL A 166 -4.36 -9.97 8.47
C VAL A 166 -4.29 -11.31 9.20
N CYS A 167 -3.08 -11.84 9.38
CA CYS A 167 -2.89 -13.10 10.11
C CYS A 167 -3.36 -12.99 11.57
N HIS A 168 -3.03 -11.90 12.26
CA HIS A 168 -3.48 -11.66 13.64
C HIS A 168 -5.00 -11.47 13.73
N TYR A 169 -5.56 -10.69 12.81
CA TYR A 169 -7.00 -10.46 12.73
C TYR A 169 -7.76 -11.79 12.60
N LEU A 170 -7.36 -12.63 11.64
CA LEU A 170 -8.02 -13.91 11.39
C LEU A 170 -7.87 -14.90 12.56
N LYS A 171 -6.72 -14.92 13.26
CA LYS A 171 -6.54 -15.71 14.47
C LYS A 171 -7.52 -15.30 15.57
N LYS A 172 -7.63 -13.99 15.81
CA LYS A 172 -8.55 -13.43 16.80
C LYS A 172 -10.01 -13.78 16.50
N GLU A 173 -10.42 -13.68 15.25
CA GLU A 173 -11.78 -14.06 14.82
C GLU A 173 -12.06 -15.55 15.08
N GLN A 174 -11.09 -16.44 14.84
CA GLN A 174 -11.22 -17.87 15.15
C GLN A 174 -11.35 -18.14 16.66
N GLU A 175 -10.61 -17.42 17.51
CA GLU A 175 -10.67 -17.56 18.97
C GLU A 175 -12.03 -17.11 19.54
N ILE A 176 -12.66 -16.10 18.94
CA ILE A 176 -13.99 -15.59 19.33
C ILE A 176 -15.10 -16.54 18.90
N ALA A 177 -14.91 -17.27 17.80
CA ALA A 177 -15.90 -18.19 17.23
C ALA A 177 -15.92 -19.57 17.89
N ASN A 178 -14.92 -19.91 18.71
CA ASN A 178 -14.80 -21.16 19.50
C ASN A 178 -15.22 -20.93 20.97
#